data_316e684c8284ea5b16ddff6fca7ec83d
#
_entry.id   316e684c8284ea5b16ddff6fca7ec83d
#
_cell.length_a   1.000
_cell.length_b   1.000
_cell.length_c   1.000
_cell.angle_alpha   90.00
_cell.angle_beta   90.00
_cell.angle_gamma   90.00
#
_symmetry.space_group_name_H-M   'P 1'
#
loop_
_entity.id
_entity.type
_entity.pdbx_description
1 polymer ?
#
loop_
_entity_poly.entity_id
_entity_poly.type
_entity_poly.pdbx_seq_one_letter_code
_entity_poly.pdbx_strand_id
1 'polypeptide(L)'
;FLAESAAALRAAGSVLKARLMADEKLLRVYEDIERPLVGVLARMESAGITVDASLLAQESKELGVEVERLVEEAHAAAGHPFNLSSPKQLAQILFAKQGLPVVKKTASGTPSTDEEVLSELALNYPLPKIILEHRRLTKLKSTYLDKLPTLIDRDGRIHTTFGQAVAVTGRLSSMDPNLQNIPTRTPEGRRIRTAFTARRGWSVIDADYSQVELRIMAHLSQDAGLLSAFSRGEDIHRSTAAEV
;
A
#
# COMPACT_ATOMS: atom_id res chain seq x y z
N PHE A 1 -29.14 22.03 7.45
CA PHE A 1 -28.23 21.06 6.81
C PHE A 1 -27.74 19.98 7.79
N LEU A 2 -27.01 20.31 8.88
CA LEU A 2 -26.46 19.32 9.84
C LEU A 2 -27.58 18.54 10.56
N ALA A 3 -28.63 19.22 11.01
CA ALA A 3 -29.77 18.59 11.69
C ALA A 3 -30.57 17.66 10.75
N GLU A 4 -30.76 18.06 9.52
CA GLU A 4 -31.44 17.26 8.48
C GLU A 4 -30.62 16.02 8.13
N SER A 5 -29.29 16.18 7.97
CA SER A 5 -28.38 15.05 7.72
C SER A 5 -28.38 14.06 8.88
N ALA A 6 -28.36 14.53 10.12
CA ALA A 6 -28.44 13.69 11.31
C ALA A 6 -29.79 12.94 11.43
N ALA A 7 -30.89 13.60 11.09
CA ALA A 7 -32.23 12.97 11.06
C ALA A 7 -32.31 11.88 9.96
N ALA A 8 -31.80 12.16 8.76
CA ALA A 8 -31.75 11.22 7.66
C ALA A 8 -30.88 9.99 8.00
N LEU A 9 -29.70 10.20 8.59
CA LEU A 9 -28.82 9.12 9.04
C LEU A 9 -29.48 8.25 10.11
N ARG A 10 -30.22 8.86 11.04
CA ARG A 10 -30.94 8.11 12.08
C ARG A 10 -32.07 7.29 11.50
N ALA A 11 -32.83 7.84 10.55
CA ALA A 11 -33.92 7.11 9.87
C ALA A 11 -33.35 5.94 9.05
N ALA A 12 -32.30 6.18 8.26
CA ALA A 12 -31.62 5.14 7.50
C ALA A 12 -31.04 4.04 8.42
N GLY A 13 -30.42 4.43 9.54
CA GLY A 13 -29.90 3.50 10.54
C GLY A 13 -30.99 2.58 11.13
N SER A 14 -32.16 3.10 11.40
CA SER A 14 -33.29 2.28 11.89
C SER A 14 -33.73 1.24 10.87
N VAL A 15 -33.84 1.62 9.59
CA VAL A 15 -34.22 0.71 8.51
C VAL A 15 -33.16 -0.35 8.27
N LEU A 16 -31.87 0.06 8.23
CA LEU A 16 -30.74 -0.86 8.03
C LEU A 16 -30.60 -1.84 9.20
N LYS A 17 -30.80 -1.36 10.43
CA LYS A 17 -30.76 -2.23 11.61
C LYS A 17 -31.89 -3.28 11.57
N ALA A 18 -33.10 -2.92 11.17
CA ALA A 18 -34.19 -3.87 11.01
C ALA A 18 -33.88 -4.96 9.95
N ARG A 19 -33.22 -4.59 8.85
CA ARG A 19 -32.73 -5.56 7.85
C ARG A 19 -31.62 -6.46 8.40
N LEU A 20 -30.70 -5.89 9.16
CA LEU A 20 -29.59 -6.64 9.76
C LEU A 20 -30.09 -7.67 10.78
N MET A 21 -31.13 -7.33 11.55
CA MET A 21 -31.76 -8.24 12.50
C MET A 21 -32.40 -9.50 11.86
N ALA A 22 -32.62 -9.49 10.55
CA ALA A 22 -33.11 -10.66 9.81
C ALA A 22 -31.98 -11.71 9.55
N ASP A 23 -30.71 -11.34 9.74
CA ASP A 23 -29.56 -12.24 9.61
C ASP A 23 -28.75 -12.23 10.91
N GLU A 24 -28.90 -13.28 11.71
CA GLU A 24 -28.27 -13.38 13.02
C GLU A 24 -26.73 -13.34 12.95
N LYS A 25 -26.12 -13.90 11.89
CA LYS A 25 -24.66 -13.91 11.74
C LYS A 25 -24.12 -12.51 11.45
N LEU A 26 -24.78 -11.78 10.55
CA LEU A 26 -24.42 -10.40 10.25
C LEU A 26 -24.67 -9.47 11.44
N LEU A 27 -25.76 -9.69 12.17
CA LEU A 27 -26.06 -8.92 13.38
C LEU A 27 -24.97 -9.09 14.43
N ARG A 28 -24.48 -10.31 14.65
CA ARG A 28 -23.37 -10.58 15.58
C ARG A 28 -22.08 -9.89 15.14
N VAL A 29 -21.72 -9.96 13.87
CA VAL A 29 -20.55 -9.21 13.35
C VAL A 29 -20.69 -7.73 13.63
N TYR A 30 -21.85 -7.16 13.39
CA TYR A 30 -22.11 -5.74 13.62
C TYR A 30 -22.05 -5.37 15.11
N GLU A 31 -22.77 -6.09 15.97
CA GLU A 31 -22.88 -5.72 17.39
C GLU A 31 -21.62 -6.07 18.19
N ASP A 32 -20.95 -7.19 17.88
CA ASP A 32 -19.84 -7.71 18.68
C ASP A 32 -18.46 -7.22 18.16
N ILE A 33 -18.36 -6.85 16.89
CA ILE A 33 -17.10 -6.46 16.26
C ILE A 33 -17.14 -5.02 15.75
N GLU A 34 -17.97 -4.73 14.75
CA GLU A 34 -17.92 -3.45 14.03
C GLU A 34 -18.30 -2.26 14.90
N ARG A 35 -19.36 -2.37 15.67
CA ARG A 35 -19.85 -1.28 16.52
C ARG A 35 -18.91 -0.93 17.68
N PRO A 36 -18.38 -1.89 18.44
CA PRO A 36 -17.37 -1.60 19.47
C PRO A 36 -16.07 -1.03 18.89
N LEU A 37 -15.69 -1.46 17.69
CA LEU A 37 -14.46 -1.01 17.02
C LEU A 37 -14.50 0.48 16.68
N VAL A 38 -15.66 1.08 16.41
CA VAL A 38 -15.80 2.53 16.12
C VAL A 38 -15.11 3.39 17.20
N GLY A 39 -15.37 3.10 18.47
CA GLY A 39 -14.75 3.86 19.57
C GLY A 39 -13.25 3.64 19.71
N VAL A 40 -12.74 2.48 19.31
CA VAL A 40 -11.30 2.18 19.28
C VAL A 40 -10.63 2.98 18.16
N LEU A 41 -11.17 2.91 16.95
CA LEU A 41 -10.64 3.61 15.79
C LEU A 41 -10.67 5.14 15.98
N ALA A 42 -11.76 5.69 16.52
CA ALA A 42 -11.84 7.12 16.83
C ALA A 42 -10.73 7.59 17.79
N ARG A 43 -10.37 6.77 18.79
CA ARG A 43 -9.24 7.07 19.68
C ARG A 43 -7.89 6.96 18.97
N MET A 44 -7.72 5.98 18.08
CA MET A 44 -6.51 5.82 17.28
C MET A 44 -6.32 7.00 16.32
N GLU A 45 -7.37 7.41 15.62
CA GLU A 45 -7.38 8.57 14.73
C GLU A 45 -7.04 9.85 15.50
N SER A 46 -7.68 10.08 16.65
CA SER A 46 -7.40 11.24 17.50
C SER A 46 -5.99 11.23 18.09
N ALA A 47 -5.45 10.06 18.42
CA ALA A 47 -4.09 9.94 18.93
C ALA A 47 -3.05 10.20 17.84
N GLY A 48 -3.27 9.76 16.61
CA GLY A 48 -2.29 9.85 15.53
C GLY A 48 -0.96 9.17 15.86
N ILE A 49 0.03 9.36 14.99
CA ILE A 49 1.38 8.82 15.16
C ILE A 49 2.44 9.91 14.98
N THR A 50 3.45 9.92 15.84
CA THR A 50 4.58 10.87 15.75
C THR A 50 5.45 10.54 14.53
N VAL A 51 5.83 11.59 13.78
CA VAL A 51 6.66 11.46 12.58
C VAL A 51 7.81 12.44 12.63
N ASP A 52 9.02 11.95 12.33
CA ASP A 52 10.21 12.77 12.18
C ASP A 52 10.25 13.41 10.78
N ALA A 53 9.82 14.68 10.70
CA ALA A 53 9.81 15.45 9.47
C ALA A 53 11.24 15.68 8.91
N SER A 54 12.24 15.79 9.78
CA SER A 54 13.62 16.04 9.36
C SER A 54 14.22 14.84 8.64
N LEU A 55 13.93 13.64 9.15
CA LEU A 55 14.33 12.40 8.49
C LEU A 55 13.64 12.22 7.14
N LEU A 56 12.33 12.49 7.05
CA LEU A 56 11.61 12.43 5.77
C LEU A 56 12.17 13.43 4.75
N ALA A 57 12.53 14.64 5.18
CA ALA A 57 13.11 15.66 4.30
C ALA A 57 14.51 15.26 3.79
N GLN A 58 15.33 14.66 4.67
CA GLN A 58 16.63 14.12 4.27
C GLN A 58 16.49 13.01 3.25
N GLU A 59 15.64 12.02 3.52
CA GLU A 59 15.36 10.89 2.61
C GLU A 59 14.78 11.37 1.27
N SER A 60 13.92 12.40 1.29
CA SER A 60 13.39 13.01 0.07
C SER A 60 14.49 13.61 -0.80
N LYS A 61 15.46 14.28 -0.20
CA LYS A 61 16.61 14.85 -0.90
C LYS A 61 17.51 13.75 -1.50
N GLU A 62 17.84 12.74 -0.71
CA GLU A 62 18.68 11.62 -1.16
C GLU A 62 18.03 10.87 -2.32
N LEU A 63 16.72 10.57 -2.18
CA LEU A 63 15.96 9.90 -3.24
C LEU A 63 15.81 10.78 -4.49
N GLY A 64 15.74 12.11 -4.32
CA GLY A 64 15.72 13.05 -5.42
C GLY A 64 16.97 12.95 -6.32
N VAL A 65 18.16 12.86 -5.71
CA VAL A 65 19.42 12.68 -6.44
C VAL A 65 19.41 11.36 -7.23
N GLU A 66 18.89 10.30 -6.65
CA GLU A 66 18.80 9.00 -7.32
C GLU A 66 17.80 9.02 -8.49
N VAL A 67 16.66 9.69 -8.33
CA VAL A 67 15.69 9.89 -9.41
C VAL A 67 16.31 10.68 -10.57
N GLU A 68 17.07 11.75 -10.29
CA GLU A 68 17.77 12.51 -11.33
C GLU A 68 18.82 11.66 -12.05
N ARG A 69 19.60 10.86 -11.34
CA ARG A 69 20.55 9.90 -11.94
C ARG A 69 19.86 8.93 -12.90
N LEU A 70 18.70 8.39 -12.52
CA LEU A 70 17.93 7.49 -13.38
C LEU A 70 17.35 8.22 -14.62
N VAL A 71 17.01 9.49 -14.52
CA VAL A 71 16.60 10.31 -15.67
C VAL A 71 17.77 10.46 -16.66
N GLU A 72 18.96 10.76 -16.19
CA GLU A 72 20.16 10.87 -17.03
C GLU A 72 20.50 9.54 -17.70
N GLU A 73 20.47 8.44 -16.96
CA GLU A 73 20.68 7.09 -17.51
C GLU A 73 19.63 6.73 -18.58
N ALA A 74 18.36 7.04 -18.33
CA ALA A 74 17.30 6.80 -19.31
C ALA A 74 17.48 7.62 -20.59
N HIS A 75 17.89 8.90 -20.45
CA HIS A 75 18.20 9.77 -21.60
C HIS A 75 19.40 9.25 -22.40
N ALA A 76 20.44 8.78 -21.72
CA ALA A 76 21.60 8.17 -22.37
C ALA A 76 21.21 6.88 -23.11
N ALA A 77 20.41 6.02 -22.50
CA ALA A 77 19.92 4.78 -23.11
C ALA A 77 18.98 5.02 -24.29
N ALA A 78 18.24 6.12 -24.30
CA ALA A 78 17.35 6.50 -25.40
C ALA A 78 18.06 7.33 -26.48
N GLY A 79 19.25 7.88 -26.20
CA GLY A 79 20.03 8.75 -27.09
C GLY A 79 19.53 10.20 -27.17
N HIS A 80 18.52 10.58 -26.40
CA HIS A 80 17.97 11.95 -26.33
C HIS A 80 17.11 12.14 -25.09
N PRO A 81 16.93 13.41 -24.63
CA PRO A 81 16.02 13.73 -23.53
C PRO A 81 14.56 13.43 -23.88
N PHE A 82 13.80 12.98 -22.88
CA PHE A 82 12.36 12.75 -22.96
C PHE A 82 11.72 12.74 -21.56
N ASN A 83 10.40 12.80 -21.49
CA ASN A 83 9.67 12.74 -20.22
C ASN A 83 9.35 11.26 -19.84
N LEU A 84 10.03 10.75 -18.81
CA LEU A 84 9.83 9.39 -18.28
C LEU A 84 8.42 9.15 -17.70
N SER A 85 7.72 10.23 -17.36
CA SER A 85 6.33 10.16 -16.87
C SER A 85 5.27 10.18 -17.99
N SER A 86 5.69 10.31 -19.27
CA SER A 86 4.77 10.37 -20.41
C SER A 86 4.61 8.99 -21.08
N PRO A 87 3.48 8.28 -20.92
CA PRO A 87 3.25 6.99 -21.56
C PRO A 87 3.40 7.05 -23.09
N LYS A 88 2.98 8.19 -23.70
CA LYS A 88 3.08 8.41 -25.14
C LYS A 88 4.52 8.47 -25.63
N GLN A 89 5.39 9.22 -24.91
CA GLN A 89 6.81 9.31 -25.27
C GLN A 89 7.52 7.98 -25.03
N LEU A 90 7.20 7.29 -23.93
CA LEU A 90 7.74 5.97 -23.65
C LEU A 90 7.37 4.96 -24.75
N ALA A 91 6.11 4.91 -25.14
CA ALA A 91 5.69 4.00 -26.23
C ALA A 91 6.42 4.32 -27.54
N GLN A 92 6.61 5.58 -27.87
CA GLN A 92 7.35 5.98 -29.05
C GLN A 92 8.83 5.54 -29.01
N ILE A 93 9.48 5.70 -27.85
CA ILE A 93 10.90 5.34 -27.68
C ILE A 93 11.07 3.83 -27.69
N LEU A 94 10.33 3.12 -26.85
CA LEU A 94 10.51 1.69 -26.66
C LEU A 94 10.14 0.91 -27.92
N PHE A 95 8.97 1.20 -28.49
CA PHE A 95 8.42 0.37 -29.57
C PHE A 95 8.73 0.91 -30.98
N ALA A 96 8.65 2.23 -31.19
CA ALA A 96 8.87 2.80 -32.52
C ALA A 96 10.34 3.07 -32.84
N LYS A 97 11.16 3.52 -31.84
CA LYS A 97 12.58 3.84 -32.08
C LYS A 97 13.50 2.66 -31.77
N GLN A 98 13.34 2.02 -30.61
CA GLN A 98 14.20 0.90 -30.20
C GLN A 98 13.69 -0.45 -30.69
N GLY A 99 12.47 -0.53 -31.26
CA GLY A 99 11.94 -1.76 -31.86
C GLY A 99 11.66 -2.88 -30.88
N LEU A 100 11.40 -2.58 -29.58
CA LEU A 100 11.06 -3.60 -28.59
C LEU A 100 9.75 -4.31 -28.96
N PRO A 101 9.58 -5.58 -28.59
CA PRO A 101 8.35 -6.32 -28.87
C PRO A 101 7.15 -5.69 -28.14
N VAL A 102 6.01 -5.60 -28.83
CA VAL A 102 4.75 -5.11 -28.25
C VAL A 102 4.04 -6.26 -27.56
N VAL A 103 4.18 -6.34 -26.24
CA VAL A 103 3.57 -7.39 -25.39
C VAL A 103 2.06 -7.18 -25.27
N LYS A 104 1.61 -5.94 -25.07
CA LYS A 104 0.20 -5.62 -24.80
C LYS A 104 -0.17 -4.27 -25.41
N LYS A 105 -1.43 -4.12 -25.82
CA LYS A 105 -1.99 -2.85 -26.29
C LYS A 105 -3.05 -2.33 -25.34
N THR A 106 -3.16 -1.02 -25.26
CA THR A 106 -4.24 -0.32 -24.54
C THR A 106 -5.58 -0.49 -25.28
N ALA A 107 -6.68 -0.13 -24.64
CA ALA A 107 -8.00 -0.12 -25.26
C ALA A 107 -8.08 0.75 -26.53
N SER A 108 -7.22 1.79 -26.64
CA SER A 108 -7.09 2.65 -27.83
C SER A 108 -6.18 2.07 -28.93
N GLY A 109 -5.64 0.85 -28.74
CA GLY A 109 -4.78 0.19 -29.72
C GLY A 109 -3.30 0.60 -29.69
N THR A 110 -2.91 1.54 -28.83
CA THR A 110 -1.50 1.93 -28.63
C THR A 110 -0.75 0.90 -27.78
N PRO A 111 0.57 0.67 -28.04
CA PRO A 111 1.38 -0.18 -27.16
C PRO A 111 1.32 0.28 -25.71
N SER A 112 1.05 -0.64 -24.77
CA SER A 112 1.03 -0.35 -23.35
C SER A 112 2.46 -0.19 -22.79
N THR A 113 2.59 0.71 -21.82
CA THR A 113 3.80 0.88 -21.02
C THR A 113 3.47 0.73 -19.53
N ASP A 114 2.48 -0.11 -19.21
CA ASP A 114 2.13 -0.42 -17.83
C ASP A 114 3.25 -1.24 -17.14
N GLU A 115 3.10 -1.46 -15.83
CA GLU A 115 4.11 -2.12 -15.01
C GLU A 115 4.36 -3.56 -15.46
N GLU A 116 3.30 -4.27 -15.87
CA GLU A 116 3.37 -5.65 -16.34
C GLU A 116 4.25 -5.76 -17.61
N VAL A 117 3.96 -4.92 -18.61
CA VAL A 117 4.71 -4.86 -19.87
C VAL A 117 6.17 -4.47 -19.65
N LEU A 118 6.40 -3.42 -18.84
CA LEU A 118 7.77 -2.98 -18.56
C LEU A 118 8.55 -4.01 -17.76
N SER A 119 7.90 -4.76 -16.86
CA SER A 119 8.55 -5.85 -16.10
C SER A 119 9.00 -6.99 -16.97
N GLU A 120 8.19 -7.39 -17.95
CA GLU A 120 8.55 -8.41 -18.93
C GLU A 120 9.71 -7.94 -19.81
N LEU A 121 9.63 -6.71 -20.33
CA LEU A 121 10.69 -6.14 -21.14
C LEU A 121 12.01 -5.93 -20.38
N ALA A 122 11.94 -5.62 -19.09
CA ALA A 122 13.10 -5.40 -18.22
C ALA A 122 13.99 -6.65 -18.05
N LEU A 123 13.48 -7.85 -18.36
CA LEU A 123 14.27 -9.08 -18.35
C LEU A 123 15.36 -9.05 -19.40
N ASN A 124 15.15 -8.39 -20.54
CA ASN A 124 16.03 -8.43 -21.69
C ASN A 124 16.54 -7.03 -22.11
N TYR A 125 15.94 -5.94 -21.64
CA TYR A 125 16.26 -4.59 -22.10
C TYR A 125 16.53 -3.65 -20.93
N PRO A 126 17.60 -2.83 -20.98
CA PRO A 126 17.99 -1.96 -19.86
C PRO A 126 17.03 -0.78 -19.65
N LEU A 127 16.54 -0.15 -20.72
CA LEU A 127 15.70 1.05 -20.57
C LEU A 127 14.38 0.80 -19.84
N PRO A 128 13.60 -0.28 -20.10
CA PRO A 128 12.43 -0.63 -19.29
C PRO A 128 12.74 -0.80 -17.80
N LYS A 129 13.90 -1.39 -17.46
CA LYS A 129 14.34 -1.55 -16.07
C LYS A 129 14.57 -0.20 -15.39
N ILE A 130 15.24 0.74 -16.06
CA ILE A 130 15.49 2.09 -15.56
C ILE A 130 14.14 2.83 -15.36
N ILE A 131 13.22 2.71 -16.31
CA ILE A 131 11.89 3.34 -16.22
C ILE A 131 11.08 2.80 -15.04
N LEU A 132 11.08 1.49 -14.80
CA LEU A 132 10.41 0.88 -13.64
C LEU A 132 10.97 1.42 -12.33
N GLU A 133 12.29 1.47 -12.21
CA GLU A 133 12.97 1.96 -11.01
C GLU A 133 12.67 3.45 -10.79
N HIS A 134 12.78 4.27 -11.83
CA HIS A 134 12.39 5.67 -11.78
C HIS A 134 10.94 5.86 -11.30
N ARG A 135 9.98 5.09 -11.86
CA ARG A 135 8.57 5.14 -11.43
C ARG A 135 8.40 4.76 -9.96
N ARG A 136 9.08 3.70 -9.54
CA ARG A 136 9.04 3.21 -8.16
C ARG A 136 9.52 4.29 -7.18
N LEU A 137 10.70 4.87 -7.43
CA LEU A 137 11.28 5.88 -6.56
C LEU A 137 10.51 7.20 -6.58
N THR A 138 10.06 7.65 -7.76
CA THR A 138 9.24 8.86 -7.88
C THR A 138 7.91 8.72 -7.13
N LYS A 139 7.27 7.55 -7.20
CA LYS A 139 6.04 7.27 -6.46
C LYS A 139 6.27 7.29 -4.95
N LEU A 140 7.35 6.67 -4.46
CA LEU A 140 7.71 6.68 -3.03
C LEU A 140 7.96 8.11 -2.54
N LYS A 141 8.75 8.87 -3.31
CA LYS A 141 9.06 10.26 -2.98
C LYS A 141 7.79 11.11 -2.90
N SER A 142 6.98 11.14 -3.96
CA SER A 142 5.80 11.98 -4.02
C SER A 142 4.70 11.57 -3.04
N THR A 143 4.50 10.26 -2.84
CA THR A 143 3.39 9.75 -2.00
C THR A 143 3.71 9.86 -0.52
N TYR A 144 4.95 9.65 -0.12
CA TYR A 144 5.33 9.58 1.29
C TYR A 144 6.28 10.69 1.70
N LEU A 145 7.46 10.81 1.08
CA LEU A 145 8.50 11.70 1.57
C LEU A 145 8.14 13.18 1.45
N ASP A 146 7.50 13.57 0.34
CA ASP A 146 7.07 14.95 0.12
C ASP A 146 5.70 15.23 0.73
N LYS A 147 4.81 14.22 0.76
CA LYS A 147 3.42 14.41 1.20
C LYS A 147 3.26 14.34 2.72
N LEU A 148 3.86 13.34 3.39
CA LEU A 148 3.67 13.14 4.82
C LEU A 148 4.06 14.35 5.67
N PRO A 149 5.19 15.07 5.40
CA PRO A 149 5.52 16.26 6.17
C PRO A 149 4.45 17.36 6.13
N THR A 150 3.67 17.45 5.04
CA THR A 150 2.60 18.46 4.90
C THR A 150 1.35 18.12 5.73
N LEU A 151 1.27 16.91 6.26
CA LEU A 151 0.14 16.41 7.05
C LEU A 151 0.44 16.36 8.55
N ILE A 152 1.66 16.73 8.94
CA ILE A 152 2.06 16.77 10.35
C ILE A 152 1.36 17.95 11.02
N ASP A 153 0.65 17.66 12.11
CA ASP A 153 -0.01 18.67 12.93
C ASP A 153 0.98 19.43 13.84
N ARG A 154 0.46 20.38 14.62
CA ARG A 154 1.25 21.19 15.58
C ARG A 154 1.92 20.36 16.69
N ASP A 155 1.43 19.14 16.94
CA ASP A 155 1.94 18.25 17.98
C ASP A 155 2.94 17.21 17.39
N GLY A 156 3.31 17.38 16.10
CA GLY A 156 4.27 16.52 15.40
C GLY A 156 3.67 15.17 14.99
N ARG A 157 2.36 15.09 14.79
CA ARG A 157 1.64 13.84 14.56
C ARG A 157 0.89 13.86 13.22
N ILE A 158 0.76 12.68 12.63
CA ILE A 158 -0.10 12.45 11.48
C ILE A 158 -1.32 11.65 11.94
N HIS A 159 -2.47 12.03 11.44
CA HIS A 159 -3.75 11.39 11.69
C HIS A 159 -4.26 10.78 10.37
N THR A 160 -4.45 9.48 10.35
CA THR A 160 -5.12 8.78 9.25
C THR A 160 -6.59 8.58 9.61
N THR A 161 -7.43 8.34 8.62
CA THR A 161 -8.82 7.90 8.81
C THR A 161 -8.90 6.42 8.55
N PHE A 162 -9.50 5.65 9.48
CA PHE A 162 -9.72 4.23 9.30
C PHE A 162 -11.12 3.96 8.75
N GLY A 163 -11.18 3.23 7.64
CA GLY A 163 -12.44 2.78 7.03
C GLY A 163 -12.79 1.36 7.46
N GLN A 164 -13.99 1.18 8.03
CA GLN A 164 -14.60 -0.12 8.25
C GLN A 164 -15.46 -0.48 7.03
N ALA A 165 -15.66 -1.77 6.77
CA ALA A 165 -16.53 -2.29 5.69
C ALA A 165 -16.21 -1.73 4.28
N VAL A 166 -14.95 -1.32 4.04
CA VAL A 166 -14.48 -0.83 2.74
C VAL A 166 -13.90 -1.99 1.91
N ALA A 167 -13.07 -2.82 2.54
CA ALA A 167 -12.48 -3.98 1.90
C ALA A 167 -13.41 -5.20 2.02
N VAL A 168 -13.67 -5.89 0.91
CA VAL A 168 -14.50 -7.12 0.89
C VAL A 168 -13.92 -8.26 1.75
N THR A 169 -12.64 -8.18 2.08
CA THR A 169 -11.96 -9.13 2.97
C THR A 169 -12.22 -8.89 4.46
N GLY A 170 -12.94 -7.82 4.83
CA GLY A 170 -13.14 -7.41 6.23
C GLY A 170 -11.93 -6.72 6.87
N ARG A 171 -10.86 -6.44 6.11
CA ARG A 171 -9.72 -5.65 6.61
C ARG A 171 -10.10 -4.18 6.72
N LEU A 172 -9.51 -3.48 7.69
CA LEU A 172 -9.58 -2.03 7.78
C LEU A 172 -8.80 -1.41 6.60
N SER A 173 -9.25 -0.25 6.14
CA SER A 173 -8.49 0.61 5.24
C SER A 173 -7.97 1.83 5.98
N SER A 174 -6.85 2.39 5.52
CA SER A 174 -6.26 3.63 6.02
C SER A 174 -6.29 4.66 4.88
N MET A 175 -6.82 5.86 5.17
CA MET A 175 -7.03 6.92 4.17
C MET A 175 -6.57 8.26 4.74
N ASP A 176 -6.11 9.14 3.87
CA ASP A 176 -5.79 10.54 4.14
C ASP A 176 -4.88 10.81 5.35
N PRO A 177 -3.65 10.21 5.39
CA PRO A 177 -2.96 9.45 4.35
C PRO A 177 -3.15 7.94 4.47
N ASN A 178 -2.95 7.20 3.37
CA ASN A 178 -2.87 5.75 3.42
C ASN A 178 -1.49 5.32 3.96
N LEU A 179 -1.44 4.88 5.22
CA LEU A 179 -0.23 4.42 5.88
C LEU A 179 0.02 2.92 5.71
N GLN A 180 -0.97 2.14 5.24
CA GLN A 180 -0.85 0.70 5.07
C GLN A 180 0.00 0.31 3.85
N ASN A 181 0.15 1.20 2.88
CA ASN A 181 0.88 0.94 1.63
C ASN A 181 2.35 1.37 1.67
N ILE A 182 2.89 1.76 2.84
CA ILE A 182 4.32 2.04 2.98
C ILE A 182 5.10 0.73 2.81
N PRO A 183 6.02 0.63 1.84
CA PRO A 183 6.72 -0.62 1.57
C PRO A 183 7.52 -1.11 2.77
N THR A 184 7.52 -2.42 2.98
CA THR A 184 8.25 -3.06 4.08
C THR A 184 9.51 -3.80 3.62
N ARG A 185 9.53 -4.22 2.36
CA ARG A 185 10.58 -5.09 1.81
C ARG A 185 11.76 -4.34 1.21
N THR A 186 11.54 -3.13 0.68
CA THR A 186 12.60 -2.33 0.06
C THR A 186 13.39 -1.52 1.08
N PRO A 187 14.70 -1.24 0.82
CA PRO A 187 15.51 -0.41 1.71
C PRO A 187 14.90 0.99 1.94
N GLU A 188 14.40 1.63 0.89
CA GLU A 188 13.78 2.96 0.95
C GLU A 188 12.50 2.94 1.77
N GLY A 189 11.65 1.93 1.58
CA GLY A 189 10.42 1.75 2.38
C GLY A 189 10.74 1.57 3.86
N ARG A 190 11.76 0.78 4.19
CA ARG A 190 12.23 0.63 5.58
C ARG A 190 12.72 1.96 6.17
N ARG A 191 13.47 2.77 5.40
CA ARG A 191 13.91 4.11 5.84
C ARG A 191 12.72 5.05 6.08
N ILE A 192 11.71 5.06 5.20
CA ILE A 192 10.47 5.81 5.43
C ILE A 192 9.81 5.37 6.75
N ARG A 193 9.76 4.08 7.03
CA ARG A 193 9.15 3.55 8.27
C ARG A 193 9.90 3.99 9.54
N THR A 194 11.22 4.18 9.49
CA THR A 194 11.99 4.66 10.65
C THR A 194 11.63 6.09 11.06
N ALA A 195 11.00 6.87 10.17
CA ALA A 195 10.49 8.19 10.52
C ALA A 195 9.26 8.16 11.45
N PHE A 196 8.58 7.01 11.55
CA PHE A 196 7.46 6.83 12.49
C PHE A 196 8.01 6.43 13.84
N THR A 197 7.95 7.35 14.79
CA THR A 197 8.64 7.24 16.09
C THR A 197 7.66 7.31 17.25
N ALA A 198 8.13 6.93 18.43
CA ALA A 198 7.46 7.24 19.70
C ALA A 198 7.91 8.62 20.20
N ARG A 199 7.08 9.29 21.02
CA ARG A 199 7.54 10.47 21.77
C ARG A 199 8.66 10.10 22.75
N ARG A 200 9.43 11.11 23.13
CA ARG A 200 10.54 10.91 24.08
C ARG A 200 10.08 10.17 25.36
N GLY A 201 10.80 9.11 25.71
CA GLY A 201 10.48 8.27 26.85
C GLY A 201 9.43 7.19 26.60
N TRP A 202 8.96 7.03 25.37
CA TRP A 202 8.04 6.00 24.95
C TRP A 202 8.69 5.10 23.90
N SER A 203 8.11 3.91 23.71
CA SER A 203 8.52 2.96 22.67
C SER A 203 7.34 2.63 21.78
N VAL A 204 7.62 2.38 20.49
CA VAL A 204 6.66 1.75 19.58
C VAL A 204 6.68 0.25 19.89
N ILE A 205 5.50 -0.32 20.13
CA ILE A 205 5.32 -1.76 20.30
C ILE A 205 4.59 -2.26 19.06
N ASP A 206 5.16 -3.26 18.41
CA ASP A 206 4.55 -3.97 17.28
C ASP A 206 4.22 -5.40 17.72
N ALA A 207 2.96 -5.79 17.52
CA ALA A 207 2.49 -7.13 17.82
C ALA A 207 1.63 -7.63 16.65
N ASP A 208 2.08 -8.68 15.97
CA ASP A 208 1.41 -9.24 14.81
C ASP A 208 1.20 -10.76 14.98
N TYR A 209 0.08 -11.25 14.47
CA TYR A 209 -0.19 -12.68 14.41
C TYR A 209 0.61 -13.31 13.27
N SER A 210 1.61 -14.10 13.61
CA SER A 210 2.44 -14.79 12.61
C SER A 210 1.59 -15.72 11.72
N GLN A 211 1.58 -15.43 10.42
CA GLN A 211 0.95 -16.27 9.39
C GLN A 211 -0.52 -16.62 9.68
N VAL A 212 -1.30 -15.70 10.27
CA VAL A 212 -2.66 -15.97 10.76
C VAL A 212 -3.58 -16.53 9.66
N GLU A 213 -3.49 -15.97 8.44
CA GLU A 213 -4.33 -16.41 7.32
C GLU A 213 -4.03 -17.86 6.91
N LEU A 214 -2.77 -18.27 6.88
CA LEU A 214 -2.38 -19.66 6.60
C LEU A 214 -2.77 -20.60 7.73
N ARG A 215 -2.74 -20.14 8.99
CA ARG A 215 -3.23 -20.94 10.14
C ARG A 215 -4.74 -21.15 10.06
N ILE A 216 -5.49 -20.11 9.70
CA ILE A 216 -6.93 -20.23 9.48
C ILE A 216 -7.21 -21.17 8.31
N MET A 217 -6.46 -21.05 7.20
CA MET A 217 -6.58 -21.94 6.05
C MET A 217 -6.32 -23.40 6.44
N ALA A 218 -5.24 -23.68 7.17
CA ALA A 218 -4.93 -25.03 7.67
C ALA A 218 -6.05 -25.59 8.54
N HIS A 219 -6.63 -24.75 9.43
CA HIS A 219 -7.73 -25.12 10.28
C HIS A 219 -9.01 -25.43 9.49
N LEU A 220 -9.35 -24.61 8.50
CA LEU A 220 -10.58 -24.79 7.72
C LEU A 220 -10.45 -25.93 6.70
N SER A 221 -9.31 -26.07 6.04
CA SER A 221 -9.08 -27.13 5.03
C SER A 221 -8.79 -28.50 5.66
N GLN A 222 -8.33 -28.52 6.91
CA GLN A 222 -7.81 -29.73 7.58
C GLN A 222 -6.66 -30.41 6.79
N ASP A 223 -5.92 -29.61 6.01
CA ASP A 223 -4.79 -30.12 5.24
C ASP A 223 -3.69 -30.65 6.14
N ALA A 224 -3.33 -31.93 5.96
CA ALA A 224 -2.40 -32.64 6.82
C ALA A 224 -0.97 -32.07 6.76
N GLY A 225 -0.53 -31.57 5.59
CA GLY A 225 0.77 -30.95 5.38
C GLY A 225 0.88 -29.65 6.17
N LEU A 226 -0.09 -28.74 5.98
CA LEU A 226 -0.15 -27.46 6.69
C LEU A 226 -0.25 -27.66 8.21
N LEU A 227 -1.14 -28.53 8.68
CA LEU A 227 -1.31 -28.81 10.11
C LEU A 227 -0.04 -29.37 10.73
N SER A 228 0.63 -30.30 10.04
CA SER A 228 1.90 -30.89 10.47
C SER A 228 3.02 -29.85 10.54
N ALA A 229 3.17 -29.01 9.51
CA ALA A 229 4.19 -27.97 9.46
C ALA A 229 4.00 -26.95 10.61
N PHE A 230 2.76 -26.51 10.87
CA PHE A 230 2.46 -25.62 12.00
C PHE A 230 2.72 -26.28 13.35
N SER A 231 2.39 -27.57 13.52
CA SER A 231 2.64 -28.29 14.77
C SER A 231 4.13 -28.44 15.08
N ARG A 232 4.98 -28.51 14.03
CA ARG A 232 6.44 -28.56 14.16
C ARG A 232 7.09 -27.17 14.25
N GLY A 233 6.31 -26.09 14.14
CA GLY A 233 6.84 -24.73 14.13
C GLY A 233 7.67 -24.37 12.91
N GLU A 234 7.45 -25.07 11.79
CA GLU A 234 8.16 -24.83 10.53
C GLU A 234 7.66 -23.58 9.80
N ASP A 235 8.53 -22.99 8.97
CA ASP A 235 8.13 -21.95 8.04
C ASP A 235 7.35 -22.57 6.88
N ILE A 236 6.04 -22.24 6.81
CA ILE A 236 5.13 -22.79 5.79
C ILE A 236 5.61 -22.52 4.37
N HIS A 237 6.15 -21.33 4.11
CA HIS A 237 6.64 -20.98 2.77
C HIS A 237 7.81 -21.87 2.35
N ARG A 238 8.69 -22.18 3.31
CA ARG A 238 9.82 -23.06 3.09
C ARG A 238 9.38 -24.52 2.95
N SER A 239 8.41 -24.95 3.75
CA SER A 239 7.83 -26.29 3.70
C SER A 239 7.15 -26.51 2.35
N THR A 240 6.27 -25.61 1.92
CA THR A 240 5.58 -25.69 0.63
C THR A 240 6.56 -25.66 -0.56
N ALA A 241 7.58 -24.81 -0.50
CA ALA A 241 8.59 -24.74 -1.55
C ALA A 241 9.47 -26.01 -1.65
N ALA A 242 9.51 -26.83 -0.61
CA ALA A 242 10.22 -28.10 -0.61
C ALA A 242 9.36 -29.26 -1.14
N GLU A 243 8.04 -29.09 -1.21
CA GLU A 243 7.08 -30.08 -1.71
C GLU A 243 6.78 -29.89 -3.23
N VAL A 244 7.14 -28.75 -3.84
CA VAL A 244 6.97 -28.40 -5.23
C VAL A 244 8.27 -28.57 -6.00
#